data_96195f7fdcfbc56e0733cfccaa61437d
#
_entry.id   96195f7fdcfbc56e0733cfccaa61437d
#
_cell.length_a   1.000
_cell.length_b   1.000
_cell.length_c   1.000
_cell.angle_alpha   90.00
_cell.angle_beta   90.00
_cell.angle_gamma   90.00
#
_symmetry.space_group_name_H-M   'P 1'
#
loop_
_entity.id
_entity.type
_entity.pdbx_description
1 polymer ?
#
loop_
_entity_poly.entity_id
_entity_poly.type
_entity_poly.pdbx_seq_one_letter_code
_entity_poly.pdbx_strand_id
1 'polypeptide(L)'
;VSSYSTAHPETGEVLSAGYILSEGLRVTRTELRACINRVDYEGRQRRLNVCRPIQRRDYDVTMPNDLWHADQNEKLPGRMFFIFGIVDGASRKIISMKVADNKNRWTVYNAFMQAIDTHGVPYRYRVDMGSENGYVNKVFNYLRPTETDQENNIIKGLIEGRSVNNIKIEN
;
A
#
# COMPACT_ATOMS: atom_id res chain seq x y z
N VAL A 1 29.55 -4.63 11.92
CA VAL A 1 28.80 -3.52 11.24
C VAL A 1 29.56 -3.04 10.01
N SER A 2 30.87 -2.76 10.11
CA SER A 2 31.64 -2.24 8.97
C SER A 2 31.61 -3.18 7.76
N SER A 3 31.99 -4.45 7.93
CA SER A 3 31.98 -5.47 6.87
C SER A 3 30.59 -5.67 6.26
N TYR A 4 29.55 -5.66 7.08
CA TYR A 4 28.17 -5.78 6.64
C TYR A 4 27.70 -4.56 5.84
N SER A 5 27.99 -3.34 6.31
CA SER A 5 27.64 -2.10 5.61
C SER A 5 28.35 -1.99 4.25
N THR A 6 29.59 -2.46 4.15
CA THR A 6 30.34 -2.49 2.87
C THR A 6 29.73 -3.49 1.89
N ALA A 7 29.30 -4.66 2.36
CA ALA A 7 28.67 -5.69 1.52
C ALA A 7 27.22 -5.35 1.14
N HIS A 8 26.54 -4.54 1.95
CA HIS A 8 25.14 -4.19 1.80
C HIS A 8 24.89 -2.67 1.95
N PRO A 9 25.33 -1.85 1.00
CA PRO A 9 25.34 -0.37 1.15
C PRO A 9 23.95 0.27 1.25
N GLU A 10 22.91 -0.43 0.82
CA GLU A 10 21.52 0.07 0.87
C GLU A 10 20.77 -0.33 2.15
N THR A 11 21.41 -1.07 3.08
CA THR A 11 20.73 -1.50 4.31
C THR A 11 20.65 -0.39 5.34
N GLY A 12 19.44 -0.19 5.86
CA GLY A 12 19.16 0.76 6.93
C GLY A 12 19.35 0.15 8.33
N GLU A 13 19.03 0.97 9.35
CA GLU A 13 19.18 0.64 10.77
C GLU A 13 18.49 -0.68 11.16
N VAL A 14 17.26 -0.94 10.64
CA VAL A 14 16.47 -2.12 11.00
C VAL A 14 17.13 -3.41 10.53
N LEU A 15 17.59 -3.46 9.28
CA LEU A 15 18.26 -4.64 8.72
C LEU A 15 19.63 -4.87 9.37
N SER A 16 20.37 -3.80 9.66
CA SER A 16 21.63 -3.89 10.40
C SER A 16 21.44 -4.42 11.81
N ALA A 17 20.35 -4.04 12.49
CA ALA A 17 20.00 -4.58 13.80
C ALA A 17 19.68 -6.08 13.73
N GLY A 18 18.92 -6.50 12.73
CA GLY A 18 18.61 -7.91 12.48
C GLY A 18 19.85 -8.76 12.22
N TYR A 19 20.78 -8.26 11.41
CA TYR A 19 22.05 -8.94 11.17
C TYR A 19 22.89 -9.10 12.44
N ILE A 20 23.05 -8.03 13.24
CA ILE A 20 23.79 -8.09 14.50
C ILE A 20 23.17 -9.10 15.46
N LEU A 21 21.84 -9.14 15.52
CA LEU A 21 21.11 -10.10 16.34
C LEU A 21 21.32 -11.54 15.85
N SER A 22 21.39 -11.78 14.52
CA SER A 22 21.67 -13.11 13.96
C SER A 22 23.09 -13.60 14.27
N GLU A 23 24.04 -12.67 14.47
CA GLU A 23 25.41 -12.96 14.96
C GLU A 23 25.45 -13.18 16.50
N GLY A 24 24.31 -13.22 17.17
CA GLY A 24 24.21 -13.44 18.61
C GLY A 24 24.52 -12.21 19.48
N LEU A 25 24.69 -11.04 18.86
CA LEU A 25 25.01 -9.80 19.57
C LEU A 25 23.74 -8.96 19.82
N ARG A 26 23.61 -8.40 21.03
CA ARG A 26 22.55 -7.46 21.36
C ARG A 26 23.14 -6.07 21.55
N VAL A 27 22.66 -5.12 20.78
CA VAL A 27 23.03 -3.69 20.87
C VAL A 27 21.79 -2.84 21.00
N THR A 28 21.90 -1.74 21.71
CA THR A 28 20.81 -0.78 21.77
C THR A 28 20.71 -0.02 20.44
N ARG A 29 19.53 0.52 20.18
CA ARG A 29 19.31 1.32 18.97
C ARG A 29 20.22 2.55 18.92
N THR A 30 20.51 3.13 20.07
CA THR A 30 21.41 4.30 20.19
C THR A 30 22.86 3.94 19.82
N GLU A 31 23.37 2.84 20.33
CA GLU A 31 24.71 2.33 20.03
C GLU A 31 24.85 1.97 18.54
N LEU A 32 23.82 1.30 17.98
CA LEU A 32 23.80 0.97 16.56
C LEU A 32 23.84 2.21 15.69
N ARG A 33 23.06 3.24 16.01
CA ARG A 33 23.07 4.53 15.30
C ARG A 33 24.41 5.23 15.36
N ALA A 34 25.03 5.26 16.53
CA ALA A 34 26.35 5.82 16.72
C ALA A 34 27.40 5.07 15.87
N CYS A 35 27.30 3.72 15.83
CA CYS A 35 28.17 2.88 15.03
C CYS A 35 27.98 3.13 13.53
N ILE A 36 26.75 3.15 13.02
CA ILE A 36 26.44 3.42 11.60
C ILE A 36 26.95 4.81 11.21
N ASN A 37 26.74 5.83 12.06
CA ASN A 37 27.24 7.17 11.81
C ASN A 37 28.77 7.24 11.67
N ARG A 38 29.49 6.43 12.43
CA ARG A 38 30.96 6.39 12.38
C ARG A 38 31.49 5.63 11.19
N VAL A 39 30.79 4.53 10.80
CA VAL A 39 31.29 3.57 9.80
C VAL A 39 30.78 3.87 8.40
N ASP A 40 29.57 4.39 8.27
CA ASP A 40 28.85 4.60 7.00
C ASP A 40 28.05 5.94 7.00
N TYR A 41 28.73 7.01 7.34
CA TYR A 41 28.14 8.35 7.37
C TYR A 41 27.56 8.76 6.01
N GLU A 42 28.35 8.59 4.95
CA GLU A 42 27.92 8.97 3.58
C GLU A 42 26.73 8.12 3.08
N GLY A 43 26.76 6.81 3.30
CA GLY A 43 25.66 5.93 2.95
C GLY A 43 24.37 6.29 3.71
N ARG A 44 24.51 6.62 5.00
CA ARG A 44 23.38 7.11 5.78
C ARG A 44 22.81 8.41 5.21
N GLN A 45 23.66 9.38 4.84
CA GLN A 45 23.19 10.64 4.25
C GLN A 45 22.51 10.40 2.89
N ARG A 46 23.06 9.52 2.05
CA ARG A 46 22.41 9.12 0.79
C ARG A 46 21.00 8.55 1.03
N ARG A 47 20.86 7.60 1.95
CA ARG A 47 19.57 6.99 2.28
C ARG A 47 18.56 7.99 2.83
N LEU A 48 18.98 8.92 3.68
CA LEU A 48 18.14 10.00 4.21
C LEU A 48 17.69 10.97 3.10
N ASN A 49 18.56 11.30 2.16
CA ASN A 49 18.25 12.19 1.04
C ASN A 49 17.32 11.54 0.00
N VAL A 50 17.40 10.21 -0.16
CA VAL A 50 16.49 9.45 -1.02
C VAL A 50 15.12 9.27 -0.36
N CYS A 51 15.05 9.15 0.96
CA CYS A 51 13.82 9.16 1.73
C CYS A 51 13.23 10.58 1.78
N ARG A 52 12.68 11.06 0.65
CA ARG A 52 11.86 12.28 0.69
C ARG A 52 10.71 12.06 1.66
N PRO A 53 10.44 13.01 2.58
CA PRO A 53 9.25 12.92 3.40
C PRO A 53 8.04 12.82 2.46
N ILE A 54 7.30 11.72 2.59
CA ILE A 54 6.06 11.54 1.84
C ILE A 54 5.17 12.69 2.28
N GLN A 55 4.89 13.63 1.39
CA GLN A 55 3.87 14.65 1.62
C GLN A 55 2.55 13.89 1.77
N ARG A 56 2.13 13.73 3.01
CA ARG A 56 0.83 13.15 3.33
C ARG A 56 -0.20 14.16 2.85
N ARG A 57 -0.89 13.84 1.77
CA ARG A 57 -2.11 14.56 1.41
C ARG A 57 -3.12 14.36 2.51
N ASP A 58 -3.91 15.37 2.80
CA ASP A 58 -4.99 15.27 3.75
C ASP A 58 -5.90 14.09 3.34
N TYR A 59 -6.04 13.16 4.27
CA TYR A 59 -6.84 11.97 4.06
C TYR A 59 -8.22 12.23 4.65
N ASP A 60 -9.08 12.82 3.84
CA ASP A 60 -10.45 13.14 4.23
C ASP A 60 -11.37 11.95 3.96
N VAL A 61 -11.52 11.09 4.98
CA VAL A 61 -12.47 9.97 5.01
C VAL A 61 -13.09 9.93 6.40
N THR A 62 -14.32 10.39 6.51
CA THR A 62 -14.94 10.67 7.79
C THR A 62 -15.79 9.54 8.34
N MET A 63 -16.38 8.70 7.48
CA MET A 63 -17.31 7.65 7.90
C MET A 63 -17.10 6.34 7.14
N PRO A 64 -17.54 5.20 7.72
CA PRO A 64 -17.55 3.92 7.01
C PRO A 64 -18.34 4.00 5.70
N ASN A 65 -17.90 3.27 4.68
CA ASN A 65 -18.43 3.29 3.31
C ASN A 65 -18.24 4.61 2.54
N ASP A 66 -17.49 5.57 3.07
CA ASP A 66 -17.16 6.78 2.32
C ASP A 66 -16.12 6.47 1.22
N LEU A 67 -15.04 5.77 1.56
CA LEU A 67 -14.00 5.41 0.60
C LEU A 67 -13.51 3.98 0.82
N TRP A 68 -13.63 3.14 -0.19
CA TRP A 68 -12.95 1.85 -0.21
C TRP A 68 -11.66 1.92 -1.02
N HIS A 69 -10.62 1.29 -0.50
CA HIS A 69 -9.35 1.07 -1.19
C HIS A 69 -9.30 -0.37 -1.66
N ALA A 70 -9.01 -0.59 -2.92
CA ALA A 70 -8.76 -1.90 -3.48
C ALA A 70 -7.35 -2.00 -4.05
N ASP A 71 -6.70 -3.13 -3.81
CA ASP A 71 -5.37 -3.40 -4.29
C ASP A 71 -5.16 -4.90 -4.49
N GLN A 72 -4.15 -5.23 -5.32
CA GLN A 72 -3.76 -6.60 -5.60
C GLN A 72 -2.31 -6.83 -5.19
N ASN A 73 -2.09 -7.76 -4.26
CA ASN A 73 -0.74 -8.16 -3.86
C ASN A 73 -0.24 -9.30 -4.74
N GLU A 74 0.89 -9.04 -5.45
CA GLU A 74 1.56 -9.96 -6.37
C GLU A 74 2.94 -10.37 -5.87
N LYS A 75 3.34 -9.95 -4.68
CA LYS A 75 4.72 -10.06 -4.17
C LYS A 75 5.04 -11.42 -3.53
N LEU A 76 4.23 -12.45 -3.74
CA LEU A 76 4.55 -13.80 -3.28
C LEU A 76 5.48 -14.49 -4.29
N PRO A 77 6.80 -14.45 -4.10
CA PRO A 77 7.76 -14.95 -5.07
C PRO A 77 7.61 -16.47 -5.26
N GLY A 78 7.59 -16.91 -6.50
CA GLY A 78 7.58 -18.33 -6.87
C GLY A 78 6.23 -19.03 -6.74
N ARG A 79 5.15 -18.32 -6.40
CA ARG A 79 3.79 -18.85 -6.35
C ARG A 79 2.87 -17.97 -7.18
N MET A 80 2.13 -18.57 -8.10
CA MET A 80 1.14 -17.86 -8.95
C MET A 80 -0.15 -17.54 -8.18
N PHE A 81 -0.02 -17.01 -6.95
CA PHE A 81 -1.16 -16.57 -6.15
C PHE A 81 -1.21 -15.06 -6.12
N PHE A 82 -2.40 -14.56 -6.36
CA PHE A 82 -2.75 -13.14 -6.30
C PHE A 82 -3.73 -12.94 -5.15
N ILE A 83 -3.47 -11.96 -4.30
CA ILE A 83 -4.37 -11.60 -3.22
C ILE A 83 -5.00 -10.27 -3.58
N PHE A 84 -6.30 -10.30 -3.88
CA PHE A 84 -7.09 -9.10 -4.07
C PHE A 84 -7.76 -8.73 -2.75
N GLY A 85 -7.63 -7.47 -2.33
CA GLY A 85 -8.19 -6.97 -1.09
C GLY A 85 -8.99 -5.68 -1.30
N ILE A 86 -10.07 -5.52 -0.53
CA ILE A 86 -10.81 -4.26 -0.39
C ILE A 86 -10.86 -3.91 1.08
N VAL A 87 -10.47 -2.67 1.42
CA VAL A 87 -10.45 -2.16 2.79
C VAL A 87 -11.23 -0.86 2.85
N ASP A 88 -12.08 -0.73 3.86
CA ASP A 88 -12.75 0.53 4.16
C ASP A 88 -11.78 1.56 4.74
N GLY A 89 -11.77 2.73 4.17
CA GLY A 89 -10.81 3.78 4.48
C GLY A 89 -10.95 4.38 5.89
N ALA A 90 -12.17 4.47 6.40
CA ALA A 90 -12.45 5.02 7.73
C ALA A 90 -12.24 3.97 8.83
N SER A 91 -12.98 2.87 8.77
CA SER A 91 -12.99 1.85 9.82
C SER A 91 -11.80 0.89 9.79
N ARG A 92 -11.06 0.85 8.67
CA ARG A 92 -9.98 -0.13 8.40
C ARG A 92 -10.46 -1.58 8.31
N LYS A 93 -11.76 -1.78 8.24
CA LYS A 93 -12.34 -3.10 8.08
C LYS A 93 -11.96 -3.68 6.73
N ILE A 94 -11.53 -4.94 6.71
CA ILE A 94 -11.40 -5.71 5.47
C ILE A 94 -12.82 -6.00 4.97
N ILE A 95 -13.17 -5.41 3.84
CA ILE A 95 -14.48 -5.56 3.19
C ILE A 95 -14.51 -6.85 2.36
N SER A 96 -13.44 -7.12 1.62
CA SER A 96 -13.27 -8.34 0.85
C SER A 96 -11.80 -8.75 0.80
N MET A 97 -11.54 -10.04 0.85
CA MET A 97 -10.21 -10.62 0.59
C MET A 97 -10.38 -11.88 -0.24
N LYS A 98 -9.76 -11.92 -1.41
CA LYS A 98 -9.84 -13.05 -2.33
C LYS A 98 -8.44 -13.49 -2.75
N VAL A 99 -8.15 -14.77 -2.59
CA VAL A 99 -6.94 -15.39 -3.15
C VAL A 99 -7.32 -16.08 -4.45
N ALA A 100 -6.54 -15.87 -5.50
CA ALA A 100 -6.72 -16.48 -6.80
C ALA A 100 -5.39 -16.88 -7.42
N ASP A 101 -5.43 -17.82 -8.35
CA ASP A 101 -4.29 -18.25 -9.18
C ASP A 101 -4.18 -17.50 -10.51
N ASN A 102 -5.00 -16.47 -10.68
CA ASN A 102 -5.09 -15.70 -11.91
C ASN A 102 -5.41 -14.22 -11.64
N LYS A 103 -5.06 -13.35 -12.61
CA LYS A 103 -5.38 -11.91 -12.64
C LYS A 103 -6.62 -11.62 -13.50
N ASN A 104 -7.59 -12.50 -13.50
CA ASN A 104 -8.75 -12.34 -14.38
C ASN A 104 -9.66 -11.22 -13.86
N ARG A 105 -10.12 -10.37 -14.76
CA ARG A 105 -11.08 -9.30 -14.48
C ARG A 105 -12.36 -9.81 -13.81
N TRP A 106 -12.79 -11.04 -14.15
CA TRP A 106 -13.96 -11.69 -13.53
C TRP A 106 -13.73 -12.03 -12.07
N THR A 107 -12.51 -12.42 -11.69
CA THR A 107 -12.18 -12.72 -10.28
C THR A 107 -12.31 -11.46 -9.43
N VAL A 108 -11.74 -10.34 -9.89
CA VAL A 108 -11.83 -9.03 -9.23
C VAL A 108 -13.27 -8.53 -9.20
N TYR A 109 -13.98 -8.63 -10.32
CA TYR A 109 -15.39 -8.25 -10.43
C TYR A 109 -16.28 -9.01 -9.44
N ASN A 110 -16.17 -10.35 -9.37
CA ASN A 110 -16.96 -11.16 -8.46
C ASN A 110 -16.68 -10.84 -6.99
N ALA A 111 -15.42 -10.60 -6.64
CA ALA A 111 -15.04 -10.19 -5.30
C ALA A 111 -15.66 -8.82 -4.93
N PHE A 112 -15.66 -7.87 -5.88
CA PHE A 112 -16.30 -6.57 -5.71
C PHE A 112 -17.82 -6.69 -5.59
N MET A 113 -18.48 -7.49 -6.45
CA MET A 113 -19.94 -7.67 -6.39
C MET A 113 -20.37 -8.27 -5.04
N GLN A 114 -19.67 -9.30 -4.54
CA GLN A 114 -19.92 -9.85 -3.20
C GLN A 114 -19.74 -8.82 -2.10
N ALA A 115 -18.75 -7.93 -2.25
CA ALA A 115 -18.51 -6.86 -1.30
C ALA A 115 -19.68 -5.86 -1.24
N ILE A 116 -20.17 -5.40 -2.39
CA ILE A 116 -21.31 -4.45 -2.44
C ILE A 116 -22.62 -5.09 -2.00
N ASP A 117 -22.85 -6.36 -2.28
CA ASP A 117 -24.05 -7.10 -1.81
C ASP A 117 -24.07 -7.18 -0.28
N THR A 118 -22.91 -7.29 0.36
CA THR A 118 -22.81 -7.44 1.83
C THR A 118 -22.77 -6.11 2.56
N HIS A 119 -22.07 -5.11 2.00
CA HIS A 119 -21.73 -3.85 2.70
C HIS A 119 -22.33 -2.61 2.06
N GLY A 120 -23.05 -2.75 0.95
CA GLY A 120 -23.56 -1.62 0.16
C GLY A 120 -22.47 -1.00 -0.74
N VAL A 121 -22.89 -0.07 -1.58
CA VAL A 121 -22.01 0.60 -2.54
C VAL A 121 -21.35 1.81 -1.86
N PRO A 122 -20.00 1.90 -1.80
CA PRO A 122 -19.32 3.04 -1.18
C PRO A 122 -19.56 4.33 -1.99
N TYR A 123 -19.32 5.48 -1.38
CA TYR A 123 -19.37 6.77 -2.07
C TYR A 123 -18.22 6.91 -3.06
N ARG A 124 -17.00 6.53 -2.64
CA ARG A 124 -15.79 6.59 -3.46
C ARG A 124 -15.12 5.22 -3.48
N TYR A 125 -14.54 4.87 -4.61
CA TYR A 125 -13.79 3.62 -4.76
C TYR A 125 -12.45 3.92 -5.39
N ARG A 126 -11.35 3.59 -4.69
CA ARG A 126 -9.99 3.84 -5.15
C ARG A 126 -9.33 2.55 -5.57
N VAL A 127 -8.81 2.56 -6.80
CA VAL A 127 -8.05 1.47 -7.41
C VAL A 127 -6.79 2.01 -8.06
N ASP A 128 -5.82 1.13 -8.30
CA ASP A 128 -4.72 1.43 -9.21
C ASP A 128 -5.16 1.32 -10.69
N MET A 129 -4.27 1.75 -11.58
CA MET A 129 -4.52 1.72 -13.04
C MET A 129 -4.30 0.32 -13.64
N GLY A 130 -4.67 -0.74 -12.95
CA GLY A 130 -4.56 -2.12 -13.43
C GLY A 130 -5.65 -2.50 -14.42
N SER A 131 -5.28 -3.26 -15.44
CA SER A 131 -6.26 -3.74 -16.45
C SER A 131 -7.30 -4.70 -15.90
N GLU A 132 -7.03 -5.36 -14.78
CA GLU A 132 -7.91 -6.27 -14.04
C GLU A 132 -9.13 -5.54 -13.44
N ASN A 133 -9.01 -4.25 -13.16
CA ASN A 133 -10.08 -3.43 -12.60
C ASN A 133 -11.15 -3.00 -13.64
N GLY A 134 -10.94 -3.27 -14.91
CA GLY A 134 -11.76 -2.72 -16.00
C GLY A 134 -13.26 -3.03 -15.93
N TYR A 135 -13.68 -4.17 -15.40
CA TYR A 135 -15.12 -4.48 -15.22
C TYR A 135 -15.69 -3.78 -13.99
N VAL A 136 -14.94 -3.76 -12.90
CA VAL A 136 -15.32 -3.05 -11.68
C VAL A 136 -15.49 -1.56 -11.97
N ASN A 137 -14.53 -0.95 -12.68
CA ASN A 137 -14.57 0.46 -13.03
C ASN A 137 -15.84 0.83 -13.83
N LYS A 138 -16.21 0.00 -14.81
CA LYS A 138 -17.44 0.20 -15.59
C LYS A 138 -18.69 0.14 -14.72
N VAL A 139 -18.81 -0.89 -13.88
CA VAL A 139 -19.97 -1.08 -13.00
C VAL A 139 -20.02 0.00 -11.93
N PHE A 140 -18.86 0.32 -11.33
CA PHE A 140 -18.85 1.36 -10.29
C PHE A 140 -19.23 2.73 -10.84
N ASN A 141 -18.72 3.12 -12.01
CA ASN A 141 -19.09 4.36 -12.69
C ASN A 141 -20.60 4.40 -13.05
N TYR A 142 -21.21 3.25 -13.35
CA TYR A 142 -22.66 3.17 -13.56
C TYR A 142 -23.44 3.38 -12.25
N LEU A 143 -23.00 2.74 -11.16
CA LEU A 143 -23.65 2.81 -9.84
C LEU A 143 -23.40 4.15 -9.15
N ARG A 144 -22.24 4.74 -9.35
CA ARG A 144 -21.77 6.00 -8.74
C ARG A 144 -21.06 6.85 -9.79
N PRO A 145 -21.75 7.61 -10.62
CA PRO A 145 -21.13 8.58 -11.52
C PRO A 145 -20.21 9.53 -10.76
N THR A 146 -19.07 9.86 -11.36
CA THR A 146 -18.07 10.71 -10.73
C THR A 146 -18.60 12.14 -10.58
N GLU A 147 -18.49 12.67 -9.38
CA GLU A 147 -18.78 14.04 -9.02
C GLU A 147 -17.54 14.69 -8.40
N THR A 148 -17.23 15.91 -8.79
CA THR A 148 -16.08 16.67 -8.30
C THR A 148 -16.50 17.98 -7.64
N ASP A 149 -15.67 18.47 -6.70
CA ASP A 149 -15.82 19.80 -6.13
C ASP A 149 -15.26 20.89 -7.06
N GLN A 150 -15.27 22.15 -6.59
CA GLN A 150 -14.73 23.30 -7.33
C GLN A 150 -13.21 23.22 -7.58
N GLU A 151 -12.48 22.42 -6.79
CA GLU A 151 -11.04 22.20 -6.89
C GLU A 151 -10.70 20.93 -7.70
N ASN A 152 -11.69 20.30 -8.36
CA ASN A 152 -11.59 19.02 -9.07
C ASN A 152 -11.22 17.82 -8.20
N ASN A 153 -11.43 17.85 -6.88
CA ASN A 153 -11.32 16.66 -6.06
C ASN A 153 -12.55 15.79 -6.23
N ILE A 154 -12.37 14.48 -6.30
CA ILE A 154 -13.49 13.54 -6.42
C ILE A 154 -14.16 13.41 -5.06
N ILE A 155 -15.37 13.95 -4.93
CA ILE A 155 -16.23 13.83 -3.75
C ILE A 155 -17.07 12.57 -3.77
N LYS A 156 -17.36 12.03 -4.96
CA LYS A 156 -18.09 10.78 -5.17
C LYS A 156 -17.63 10.14 -6.48
N GLY A 157 -17.53 8.81 -6.51
CA GLY A 157 -17.20 8.08 -7.72
C GLY A 157 -15.86 7.36 -7.68
N LEU A 158 -15.36 6.99 -8.85
CA LEU A 158 -14.14 6.23 -9.04
C LEU A 158 -12.90 7.13 -8.95
N ILE A 159 -11.91 6.68 -8.17
CA ILE A 159 -10.60 7.31 -8.07
C ILE A 159 -9.55 6.33 -8.62
N GLU A 160 -9.08 6.59 -9.83
CA GLU A 160 -7.96 5.85 -10.41
C GLU A 160 -6.65 6.60 -10.16
N GLY A 161 -5.63 5.91 -9.69
CA GLY A 161 -4.35 6.53 -9.37
C GLY A 161 -3.18 5.56 -9.41
N ARG A 162 -1.96 6.09 -9.33
CA ARG A 162 -0.78 5.24 -9.18
C ARG A 162 -0.83 4.52 -7.82
N SER A 163 -0.32 3.28 -7.75
CA SER A 163 -0.27 2.43 -6.53
C SER A 163 0.34 3.16 -5.33
N VAL A 164 1.34 4.01 -5.53
CA VAL A 164 1.96 4.85 -4.47
C VAL A 164 0.98 5.73 -3.69
N ASN A 165 -0.23 5.93 -4.18
CA ASN A 165 -1.29 6.68 -3.52
C ASN A 165 -2.27 5.77 -2.74
N ASN A 166 -2.11 4.45 -2.81
CA ASN A 166 -3.01 3.48 -2.17
C ASN A 166 -2.48 3.00 -0.80
N ILE A 167 -1.79 3.88 -0.09
CA ILE A 167 -1.02 3.63 1.15
C ILE A 167 -1.83 2.92 2.25
N LYS A 168 -3.15 3.02 2.22
CA LYS A 168 -3.99 2.52 3.31
C LYS A 168 -4.29 1.02 3.25
N ILE A 169 -4.09 0.40 2.11
CA ILE A 169 -4.23 -1.04 1.95
C ILE A 169 -2.85 -1.74 2.01
N GLU A 170 -1.76 -1.00 1.77
CA GLU A 170 -0.40 -1.53 1.78
C GLU A 170 0.21 -1.62 3.19
N ASN A 171 -0.39 -0.99 4.21
CA ASN A 171 -0.01 -0.96 5.62
C ASN A 171 -1.01 -1.74 6.48
#